data_546dcc3e7b8420a96b5e6fea94b99986
#
_entry.id   546dcc3e7b8420a96b5e6fea94b99986
#
_cell.length_a   1.000
_cell.length_b   1.000
_cell.length_c   1.000
_cell.angle_alpha   90.00
_cell.angle_beta   90.00
_cell.angle_gamma   90.00
#
_symmetry.space_group_name_H-M   'P 1'
#
loop_
_entity.id
_entity.type
_entity.pdbx_description
1 polymer ?
#
loop_
_entity_poly.entity_id
_entity_poly.type
_entity_poly.pdbx_seq_one_letter_code
_entity_poly.pdbx_strand_id
1 'polypeptide(L)'
;MASPIGKAKSLKFKKDGTFRIMQIADTQDTNITSKNTVEFIGKALDSENPDLVVFTGDQIKGYGLSFATGNRDKKVAEAIRNIVTPVAERNIPFTFVFGNHDDQAFGISKEKQMIVYKSFPTCLAEPGDPSISGYGNHYINILSSDGKKILFNIYLIDSLSASLDGHCSAVSEEQIAWYKSARDYLKDKTGDYVPSLLFQHIPVPEMWNVLKEVP
;
A
#
# COMPACT_ATOMS: atom_id res chain seq x y z
N MET A 1 -24.50 -12.25 -5.86
CA MET A 1 -24.49 -11.01 -5.07
C MET A 1 -23.12 -10.34 -5.25
N ALA A 2 -23.10 -9.03 -5.51
CA ALA A 2 -21.84 -8.28 -5.52
C ALA A 2 -21.19 -8.36 -4.12
N SER A 3 -19.86 -8.36 -4.05
CA SER A 3 -19.15 -8.31 -2.77
C SER A 3 -19.49 -6.99 -2.07
N PRO A 4 -19.94 -7.00 -0.80
CA PRO A 4 -20.22 -5.77 -0.06
C PRO A 4 -18.97 -4.91 0.21
N ILE A 5 -17.79 -5.44 -0.09
CA ILE A 5 -16.47 -4.86 0.21
C ILE A 5 -15.65 -4.56 -1.04
N GLY A 6 -16.30 -4.49 -2.21
CA GLY A 6 -15.63 -4.21 -3.49
C GLY A 6 -15.11 -5.47 -4.21
N LYS A 7 -14.54 -5.25 -5.38
CA LYS A 7 -13.98 -6.31 -6.23
C LYS A 7 -12.50 -6.45 -5.93
N ALA A 8 -12.11 -7.53 -5.27
CA ALA A 8 -10.70 -7.83 -5.03
C ALA A 8 -9.97 -8.19 -6.32
N LYS A 9 -8.76 -7.67 -6.49
CA LYS A 9 -7.80 -8.20 -7.45
C LYS A 9 -7.19 -9.49 -6.92
N SER A 10 -6.64 -10.31 -7.80
CA SER A 10 -6.14 -11.63 -7.43
C SER A 10 -4.80 -11.91 -8.05
N LEU A 11 -3.92 -12.49 -7.27
CA LEU A 11 -2.63 -13.04 -7.66
C LEU A 11 -2.65 -14.56 -7.41
N LYS A 12 -1.58 -15.28 -7.74
CA LYS A 12 -1.51 -16.73 -7.59
C LYS A 12 -0.17 -17.16 -7.00
N PHE A 13 -0.21 -18.17 -6.15
CA PHE A 13 1.00 -18.91 -5.77
C PHE A 13 1.65 -19.55 -7.00
N LYS A 14 2.97 -19.69 -6.96
CA LYS A 14 3.70 -20.51 -7.92
C LYS A 14 3.34 -21.98 -7.76
N LYS A 15 3.72 -22.82 -8.72
CA LYS A 15 3.46 -24.26 -8.66
C LYS A 15 4.18 -24.95 -7.50
N ASP A 16 5.31 -24.39 -7.06
CA ASP A 16 6.09 -24.87 -5.90
C ASP A 16 5.52 -24.41 -4.54
N GLY A 17 4.38 -23.70 -4.55
CA GLY A 17 3.72 -23.19 -3.35
C GLY A 17 4.33 -21.91 -2.79
N THR A 18 5.27 -21.26 -3.48
CA THR A 18 5.89 -20.01 -3.03
C THR A 18 5.16 -18.78 -3.58
N PHE A 19 5.22 -17.69 -2.82
CA PHE A 19 4.82 -16.34 -3.24
C PHE A 19 5.68 -15.33 -2.49
N ARG A 20 6.43 -14.51 -3.20
CA ARG A 20 7.38 -13.57 -2.63
C ARG A 20 6.83 -12.14 -2.68
N ILE A 21 6.77 -11.50 -1.52
CA ILE A 21 6.37 -10.10 -1.37
C ILE A 21 7.61 -9.29 -1.02
N MET A 22 7.85 -8.19 -1.74
CA MET A 22 8.84 -7.19 -1.36
C MET A 22 8.12 -5.97 -0.81
N GLN A 23 8.48 -5.56 0.41
CA GLN A 23 8.02 -4.32 1.02
C GLN A 23 9.04 -3.21 0.75
N ILE A 24 8.56 -2.04 0.34
CA ILE A 24 9.35 -0.82 0.18
C ILE A 24 8.63 0.28 0.97
N ALA A 25 9.35 0.91 1.90
CA ALA A 25 8.83 1.96 2.76
C ALA A 25 9.72 3.21 2.68
N ASP A 26 9.15 4.36 2.96
CA ASP A 26 9.87 5.58 3.33
C ASP A 26 10.94 6.01 2.31
N THR A 27 10.65 5.92 1.05
CA THR A 27 11.55 6.44 0.00
C THR A 27 11.68 7.96 0.10
N GLN A 28 10.64 8.64 0.54
CA GLN A 28 10.58 10.07 0.84
C GLN A 28 11.32 10.94 -0.18
N ASP A 29 11.09 10.69 -1.45
CA ASP A 29 11.81 11.36 -2.52
C ASP A 29 10.99 12.49 -3.18
N THR A 30 11.63 13.26 -4.01
CA THR A 30 11.03 14.39 -4.74
C THR A 30 11.01 14.11 -6.24
N ASN A 31 10.55 15.08 -7.05
CA ASN A 31 10.65 14.97 -8.50
C ASN A 31 12.09 14.96 -9.03
N ILE A 32 13.05 15.40 -8.20
CA ILE A 32 14.49 15.24 -8.46
C ILE A 32 14.94 14.03 -7.63
N THR A 33 14.47 12.86 -8.04
CA THR A 33 14.70 11.63 -7.31
C THR A 33 16.17 11.23 -7.28
N SER A 34 16.60 10.72 -6.12
CA SER A 34 17.95 10.19 -5.95
C SER A 34 18.19 9.01 -6.91
N LYS A 35 19.22 9.13 -7.74
CA LYS A 35 19.63 8.03 -8.62
C LYS A 35 19.96 6.77 -7.83
N ASN A 36 20.55 6.92 -6.64
CA ASN A 36 20.90 5.80 -5.77
C ASN A 36 19.65 5.07 -5.27
N THR A 37 18.57 5.80 -4.95
CA THR A 37 17.29 5.18 -4.54
C THR A 37 16.71 4.33 -5.66
N VAL A 38 16.63 4.88 -6.87
CA VAL A 38 16.08 4.17 -8.04
C VAL A 38 16.94 2.95 -8.40
N GLU A 39 18.28 3.12 -8.39
CA GLU A 39 19.22 2.03 -8.66
C GLU A 39 19.16 0.93 -7.61
N PHE A 40 19.05 1.30 -6.33
CA PHE A 40 18.91 0.34 -5.24
C PHE A 40 17.62 -0.48 -5.35
N ILE A 41 16.48 0.19 -5.61
CA ILE A 41 15.20 -0.49 -5.86
C ILE A 41 15.37 -1.48 -7.03
N GLY A 42 15.94 -1.04 -8.15
CA GLY A 42 16.15 -1.90 -9.31
C GLY A 42 17.00 -3.15 -8.98
N LYS A 43 18.13 -2.97 -8.30
CA LYS A 43 19.00 -4.08 -7.88
C LYS A 43 18.31 -5.06 -6.93
N ALA A 44 17.54 -4.53 -5.97
CA ALA A 44 16.78 -5.38 -5.04
C ALA A 44 15.71 -6.20 -5.77
N LEU A 45 15.00 -5.59 -6.73
CA LEU A 45 14.02 -6.28 -7.56
C LEU A 45 14.66 -7.39 -8.40
N ASP A 46 15.82 -7.13 -8.99
CA ASP A 46 16.55 -8.11 -9.82
C ASP A 46 17.10 -9.27 -8.97
N SER A 47 17.58 -8.98 -7.75
CA SER A 47 18.07 -10.00 -6.82
C SER A 47 16.96 -10.90 -6.29
N GLU A 48 15.85 -10.30 -5.87
CA GLU A 48 14.81 -11.02 -5.13
C GLU A 48 13.68 -11.55 -6.00
N ASN A 49 13.48 -10.99 -7.19
CA ASN A 49 12.44 -11.37 -8.15
C ASN A 49 11.07 -11.58 -7.48
N PRO A 50 10.48 -10.55 -6.84
CA PRO A 50 9.24 -10.67 -6.10
C PRO A 50 8.04 -10.87 -7.03
N ASP A 51 7.01 -11.53 -6.49
CA ASP A 51 5.72 -11.71 -7.17
C ASP A 51 4.77 -10.51 -6.95
N LEU A 52 5.05 -9.72 -5.90
CA LEU A 52 4.32 -8.50 -5.56
C LEU A 52 5.26 -7.52 -4.86
N VAL A 53 5.15 -6.25 -5.20
CA VAL A 53 5.71 -5.15 -4.41
C VAL A 53 4.61 -4.45 -3.64
N VAL A 54 4.83 -4.20 -2.36
CA VAL A 54 3.95 -3.39 -1.51
C VAL A 54 4.72 -2.15 -1.04
N PHE A 55 4.31 -0.98 -1.51
CA PHE A 55 4.80 0.28 -0.98
C PHE A 55 4.00 0.63 0.29
N THR A 56 4.68 0.79 1.41
CA THR A 56 4.01 0.94 2.71
C THR A 56 4.05 2.36 3.27
N GLY A 57 3.93 3.35 2.40
CA GLY A 57 3.76 4.73 2.79
C GLY A 57 5.04 5.56 2.72
N ASP A 58 4.86 6.87 2.76
CA ASP A 58 5.90 7.88 2.67
C ASP A 58 6.80 7.71 1.43
N GLN A 59 6.16 7.46 0.29
CA GLN A 59 6.86 7.35 -0.99
C GLN A 59 7.41 8.69 -1.45
N ILE A 60 6.69 9.77 -1.17
CA ILE A 60 7.11 11.12 -1.53
C ILE A 60 7.41 11.97 -0.29
N LYS A 61 8.33 12.92 -0.46
CA LYS A 61 8.65 13.91 0.56
C LYS A 61 7.62 15.04 0.56
N GLY A 62 6.40 14.76 1.05
CA GLY A 62 5.31 15.72 1.02
C GLY A 62 5.47 16.95 1.93
N TYR A 63 6.39 16.87 2.89
CA TYR A 63 6.60 17.91 3.90
C TYR A 63 7.61 18.99 3.48
N GLY A 64 7.61 20.09 4.25
CA GLY A 64 8.48 21.24 4.01
C GLY A 64 8.14 21.96 2.70
N LEU A 65 9.15 22.39 1.98
CA LEU A 65 9.01 23.14 0.72
C LEU A 65 9.22 22.28 -0.53
N SER A 66 9.26 20.96 -0.39
CA SER A 66 9.64 20.04 -1.48
C SER A 66 8.83 20.23 -2.77
N PHE A 67 7.53 20.47 -2.64
CA PHE A 67 6.62 20.68 -3.77
C PHE A 67 5.98 22.09 -3.76
N ALA A 68 6.50 23.05 -2.96
CA ALA A 68 5.85 24.33 -2.74
C ALA A 68 5.82 25.29 -3.94
N THR A 69 6.70 25.09 -4.93
CA THR A 69 6.85 26.02 -6.06
C THR A 69 6.57 25.35 -7.41
N GLY A 70 6.15 26.14 -8.40
CA GLY A 70 5.90 25.67 -9.76
C GLY A 70 4.65 24.78 -9.88
N ASN A 71 4.63 23.91 -10.87
CA ASN A 71 3.52 22.98 -11.09
C ASN A 71 3.65 21.78 -10.13
N ARG A 72 2.93 21.84 -9.02
CA ARG A 72 2.96 20.86 -7.93
C ARG A 72 2.45 19.49 -8.36
N ASP A 73 1.31 19.45 -9.04
CA ASP A 73 0.70 18.22 -9.56
C ASP A 73 1.70 17.45 -10.43
N LYS A 74 2.39 18.17 -11.33
CA LYS A 74 3.41 17.59 -12.18
C LYS A 74 4.58 17.03 -11.37
N LYS A 75 5.10 17.79 -10.40
CA LYS A 75 6.24 17.37 -9.58
C LYS A 75 5.93 16.14 -8.72
N VAL A 76 4.76 16.10 -8.09
CA VAL A 76 4.32 14.92 -7.32
C VAL A 76 4.15 13.72 -8.24
N ALA A 77 3.53 13.90 -9.40
CA ALA A 77 3.40 12.85 -10.38
C ALA A 77 4.76 12.32 -10.89
N GLU A 78 5.74 13.20 -11.07
CA GLU A 78 7.12 12.81 -11.44
C GLU A 78 7.78 12.02 -10.31
N ALA A 79 7.67 12.47 -9.05
CA ALA A 79 8.23 11.76 -7.90
C ALA A 79 7.67 10.33 -7.80
N ILE A 80 6.33 10.17 -7.86
CA ILE A 80 5.68 8.86 -7.84
C ILE A 80 6.17 8.00 -9.01
N ARG A 81 6.20 8.54 -10.24
CA ARG A 81 6.64 7.78 -11.40
C ARG A 81 8.07 7.30 -11.27
N ASN A 82 8.98 8.14 -10.79
CA ASN A 82 10.39 7.79 -10.65
C ASN A 82 10.60 6.58 -9.72
N ILE A 83 9.82 6.50 -8.62
CA ILE A 83 9.92 5.40 -7.66
C ILE A 83 9.24 4.13 -8.18
N VAL A 84 8.11 4.27 -8.87
CA VAL A 84 7.32 3.12 -9.36
C VAL A 84 7.89 2.53 -10.65
N THR A 85 8.53 3.33 -11.50
CA THR A 85 9.05 2.90 -12.81
C THR A 85 9.92 1.65 -12.73
N PRO A 86 10.88 1.48 -11.81
CA PRO A 86 11.68 0.26 -11.72
C PRO A 86 10.85 -1.02 -11.54
N VAL A 87 9.74 -0.92 -10.82
CA VAL A 87 8.79 -2.04 -10.59
C VAL A 87 7.97 -2.32 -11.85
N ALA A 88 7.42 -1.25 -12.44
CA ALA A 88 6.56 -1.35 -13.62
C ALA A 88 7.29 -1.86 -14.87
N GLU A 89 8.54 -1.44 -15.11
CA GLU A 89 9.39 -1.89 -16.23
C GLU A 89 9.67 -3.40 -16.16
N ARG A 90 9.65 -3.98 -14.96
CA ARG A 90 9.80 -5.43 -14.74
C ARG A 90 8.46 -6.19 -14.80
N ASN A 91 7.36 -5.50 -15.12
CA ASN A 91 6.00 -6.05 -15.10
C ASN A 91 5.62 -6.70 -13.75
N ILE A 92 6.23 -6.27 -12.65
CA ILE A 92 5.91 -6.78 -11.33
C ILE A 92 4.62 -6.08 -10.85
N PRO A 93 3.59 -6.84 -10.44
CA PRO A 93 2.41 -6.25 -9.81
C PRO A 93 2.81 -5.50 -8.53
N PHE A 94 2.16 -4.36 -8.30
CA PHE A 94 2.38 -3.63 -7.07
C PHE A 94 1.09 -3.06 -6.50
N THR A 95 1.11 -2.82 -5.21
CA THR A 95 0.09 -2.07 -4.49
C THR A 95 0.75 -1.15 -3.48
N PHE A 96 -0.02 -0.31 -2.81
CA PHE A 96 0.51 0.61 -1.83
C PHE A 96 -0.53 1.02 -0.77
N VAL A 97 -0.05 1.56 0.33
CA VAL A 97 -0.78 2.39 1.28
C VAL A 97 -0.13 3.77 1.32
N PHE A 98 -0.89 4.78 1.70
CA PHE A 98 -0.37 6.11 1.94
C PHE A 98 0.29 6.20 3.32
N GLY A 99 1.35 7.00 3.42
CA GLY A 99 1.93 7.45 4.67
C GLY A 99 1.49 8.87 5.02
N ASN A 100 1.90 9.35 6.17
CA ASN A 100 1.55 10.68 6.62
C ASN A 100 2.21 11.79 5.78
N HIS A 101 3.39 11.55 5.23
CA HIS A 101 4.07 12.53 4.37
C HIS A 101 3.49 12.57 2.96
N ASP A 102 2.91 11.50 2.47
CA ASP A 102 2.18 11.52 1.20
C ASP A 102 0.97 12.46 1.27
N ASP A 103 0.30 12.53 2.43
CA ASP A 103 -0.85 13.41 2.67
C ASP A 103 -0.46 14.89 2.87
N GLN A 104 0.77 15.16 3.26
CA GLN A 104 1.31 16.50 3.46
C GLN A 104 1.70 17.20 2.16
N ALA A 105 1.67 16.51 1.03
CA ALA A 105 2.01 17.09 -0.27
C ALA A 105 1.07 18.22 -0.62
N PHE A 106 1.56 19.46 -0.48
CA PHE A 106 0.79 20.68 -0.50
C PHE A 106 -0.11 20.81 -1.75
N GLY A 107 -1.43 20.71 -1.55
CA GLY A 107 -2.44 20.87 -2.59
C GLY A 107 -2.65 19.65 -3.51
N ILE A 108 -2.03 18.50 -3.21
CA ILE A 108 -2.18 17.27 -3.98
C ILE A 108 -2.80 16.21 -3.08
N SER A 109 -4.08 15.95 -3.28
CA SER A 109 -4.81 14.97 -2.48
C SER A 109 -4.39 13.53 -2.81
N LYS A 110 -4.71 12.60 -1.90
CA LYS A 110 -4.52 11.16 -2.09
C LYS A 110 -5.23 10.66 -3.35
N GLU A 111 -6.40 11.21 -3.70
CA GLU A 111 -7.13 10.87 -4.93
C GLU A 111 -6.32 11.20 -6.17
N LYS A 112 -5.71 12.38 -6.22
CA LYS A 112 -4.86 12.77 -7.36
C LYS A 112 -3.62 11.90 -7.46
N GLN A 113 -3.01 11.56 -6.33
CA GLN A 113 -1.86 10.65 -6.29
C GLN A 113 -2.29 9.23 -6.76
N MET A 114 -3.44 8.72 -6.32
CA MET A 114 -3.98 7.43 -6.76
C MET A 114 -4.12 7.37 -8.29
N ILE A 115 -4.57 8.46 -8.93
CA ILE A 115 -4.67 8.51 -10.40
C ILE A 115 -3.30 8.27 -11.05
N VAL A 116 -2.22 8.82 -10.47
CA VAL A 116 -0.86 8.60 -10.97
C VAL A 116 -0.44 7.15 -10.82
N TYR A 117 -0.63 6.55 -9.64
CA TYR A 117 -0.32 5.13 -9.41
C TYR A 117 -1.13 4.21 -10.34
N LYS A 118 -2.43 4.49 -10.52
CA LYS A 118 -3.30 3.70 -11.40
C LYS A 118 -3.01 3.90 -12.89
N SER A 119 -2.19 4.87 -13.27
CA SER A 119 -1.70 4.99 -14.65
C SER A 119 -0.74 3.86 -15.04
N PHE A 120 -0.20 3.12 -14.08
CA PHE A 120 0.60 1.94 -14.34
C PHE A 120 -0.30 0.69 -14.42
N PRO A 121 -0.22 -0.08 -15.52
CA PRO A 121 -1.07 -1.28 -15.70
C PRO A 121 -0.89 -2.34 -14.59
N THR A 122 0.29 -2.39 -13.97
CA THR A 122 0.64 -3.33 -12.91
C THR A 122 0.15 -2.90 -11.52
N CYS A 123 -0.47 -1.70 -11.38
CA CYS A 123 -1.02 -1.23 -10.12
C CYS A 123 -2.29 -2.00 -9.74
N LEU A 124 -2.28 -2.60 -8.57
CA LEU A 124 -3.41 -3.34 -8.00
C LEU A 124 -4.21 -2.53 -6.98
N ALA A 125 -3.73 -1.36 -6.58
CA ALA A 125 -4.40 -0.53 -5.58
C ALA A 125 -5.80 -0.09 -6.06
N GLU A 126 -6.72 0.04 -5.12
CA GLU A 126 -8.08 0.55 -5.37
C GLU A 126 -8.37 1.73 -4.44
N PRO A 127 -9.22 2.67 -4.84
CA PRO A 127 -9.57 3.85 -4.03
C PRO A 127 -10.19 3.49 -2.67
N GLY A 128 -10.82 2.31 -2.58
CA GLY A 128 -11.58 1.91 -1.40
C GLY A 128 -13.01 2.46 -1.40
N ASP A 129 -13.69 2.25 -0.28
CA ASP A 129 -15.04 2.77 -0.04
C ASP A 129 -14.94 4.20 0.52
N PRO A 130 -15.52 5.20 -0.14
CA PRO A 130 -15.43 6.60 0.31
C PRO A 130 -16.16 6.89 1.64
N SER A 131 -16.97 5.96 2.14
CA SER A 131 -17.62 6.07 3.45
C SER A 131 -16.73 5.66 4.61
N ILE A 132 -15.54 5.08 4.32
CA ILE A 132 -14.59 4.61 5.31
C ILE A 132 -13.43 5.60 5.40
N SER A 133 -13.02 5.95 6.62
CA SER A 133 -11.89 6.84 6.87
C SER A 133 -10.63 6.39 6.13
N GLY A 134 -9.84 7.35 5.68
CA GLY A 134 -8.65 7.11 4.86
C GLY A 134 -8.98 6.90 3.38
N TYR A 135 -7.95 6.65 2.57
CA TYR A 135 -8.10 6.48 1.13
C TYR A 135 -7.25 5.32 0.63
N GLY A 136 -7.88 4.42 -0.11
CA GLY A 136 -7.16 3.26 -0.63
C GLY A 136 -7.22 2.02 0.28
N ASN A 137 -8.19 1.93 1.19
CA ASN A 137 -8.44 0.70 1.94
C ASN A 137 -8.95 -0.38 0.98
N HIS A 138 -8.17 -1.43 0.80
CA HIS A 138 -8.53 -2.53 -0.12
C HIS A 138 -7.88 -3.85 0.31
N TYR A 139 -8.21 -4.92 -0.40
CA TYR A 139 -7.58 -6.21 -0.18
C TYR A 139 -7.30 -6.93 -1.50
N ILE A 140 -6.34 -7.84 -1.47
CA ILE A 140 -5.89 -8.63 -2.62
C ILE A 140 -5.90 -10.10 -2.21
N ASN A 141 -6.53 -10.95 -3.03
CA ASN A 141 -6.49 -12.40 -2.82
C ASN A 141 -5.29 -13.02 -3.51
N ILE A 142 -4.63 -13.97 -2.84
CA ILE A 142 -3.64 -14.85 -3.45
C ILE A 142 -4.27 -16.23 -3.58
N LEU A 143 -4.42 -16.65 -4.81
CA LEU A 143 -5.08 -17.89 -5.16
C LEU A 143 -4.07 -19.05 -5.18
N SER A 144 -4.58 -20.27 -5.11
CA SER A 144 -3.82 -21.47 -5.45
C SER A 144 -3.20 -21.35 -6.84
N SER A 145 -2.17 -22.14 -7.13
CA SER A 145 -1.47 -22.10 -8.42
C SER A 145 -2.38 -22.40 -9.62
N ASP A 146 -3.43 -23.19 -9.42
CA ASP A 146 -4.47 -23.46 -10.43
C ASP A 146 -5.54 -22.36 -10.51
N GLY A 147 -5.51 -21.39 -9.57
CA GLY A 147 -6.43 -20.24 -9.52
C GLY A 147 -7.82 -20.54 -8.99
N LYS A 148 -8.06 -21.70 -8.38
CA LYS A 148 -9.42 -22.11 -7.97
C LYS A 148 -9.78 -21.77 -6.54
N LYS A 149 -8.79 -21.69 -5.64
CA LYS A 149 -9.00 -21.47 -4.21
C LYS A 149 -8.27 -20.21 -3.75
N ILE A 150 -8.88 -19.44 -2.87
CA ILE A 150 -8.20 -18.37 -2.13
C ILE A 150 -7.43 -19.04 -1.00
N LEU A 151 -6.10 -18.90 -1.00
CA LEU A 151 -5.23 -19.50 0.01
C LEU A 151 -4.62 -18.49 0.97
N PHE A 152 -4.53 -17.24 0.54
CA PHE A 152 -3.95 -16.16 1.33
C PHE A 152 -4.60 -14.82 0.95
N ASN A 153 -4.55 -13.85 1.85
CA ASN A 153 -5.07 -12.51 1.58
C ASN A 153 -4.12 -11.43 2.09
N ILE A 154 -4.14 -10.28 1.43
CA ILE A 154 -3.38 -9.09 1.81
C ILE A 154 -4.37 -7.96 2.02
N TYR A 155 -4.36 -7.36 3.21
CA TYR A 155 -5.12 -6.16 3.52
C TYR A 155 -4.21 -4.94 3.49
N LEU A 156 -4.68 -3.86 2.88
CA LEU A 156 -4.02 -2.57 2.76
C LEU A 156 -4.93 -1.55 3.46
N ILE A 157 -4.42 -0.92 4.51
CA ILE A 157 -5.18 0.06 5.30
C ILE A 157 -4.41 1.38 5.34
N ASP A 158 -5.07 2.46 4.95
CA ASP A 158 -4.55 3.81 5.15
C ASP A 158 -4.60 4.13 6.66
N SER A 159 -3.46 4.15 7.31
CA SER A 159 -3.33 4.42 8.75
C SER A 159 -3.50 5.90 9.13
N LEU A 160 -3.98 6.70 8.17
CA LEU A 160 -4.22 8.13 8.34
C LEU A 160 -2.93 8.94 8.58
N SER A 161 -3.10 10.21 8.88
CA SER A 161 -2.02 11.15 9.21
C SER A 161 -2.03 11.46 10.71
N ALA A 162 -0.98 12.12 11.20
CA ALA A 162 -0.98 12.63 12.56
C ALA A 162 -2.14 13.61 12.77
N SER A 163 -2.76 13.56 13.94
CA SER A 163 -3.75 14.53 14.37
C SER A 163 -3.10 15.89 14.64
N LEU A 164 -3.93 16.94 14.75
CA LEU A 164 -3.47 18.33 14.98
C LEU A 164 -2.64 18.50 16.25
N ASP A 165 -2.78 17.60 17.23
CA ASP A 165 -2.02 17.56 18.48
C ASP A 165 -0.68 16.81 18.34
N GLY A 166 -0.32 16.35 17.14
CA GLY A 166 0.94 15.66 16.83
C GLY A 166 0.95 14.18 17.18
N HIS A 167 -0.15 13.63 17.67
CA HIS A 167 -0.29 12.19 17.86
C HIS A 167 -0.62 11.49 16.54
N CYS A 168 -0.04 10.31 16.31
CA CYS A 168 -0.44 9.49 15.18
C CYS A 168 -1.90 9.06 15.33
N SER A 169 -2.68 9.23 14.28
CA SER A 169 -4.05 8.72 14.24
C SER A 169 -4.00 7.19 14.32
N ALA A 170 -4.88 6.62 15.14
CA ALA A 170 -5.11 5.18 15.11
C ALA A 170 -5.99 4.83 13.91
N VAL A 171 -5.91 3.58 13.47
CA VAL A 171 -6.88 3.02 12.52
C VAL A 171 -8.28 3.20 13.10
N SER A 172 -9.21 3.73 12.30
CA SER A 172 -10.55 4.08 12.76
C SER A 172 -11.43 2.84 13.01
N GLU A 173 -12.50 3.02 13.79
CA GLU A 173 -13.47 1.95 14.03
C GLU A 173 -14.15 1.48 12.73
N GLU A 174 -14.41 2.38 11.78
CA GLU A 174 -14.97 2.04 10.48
C GLU A 174 -13.99 1.19 9.66
N GLN A 175 -12.69 1.48 9.70
CA GLN A 175 -11.66 0.67 9.05
C GLN A 175 -11.57 -0.73 9.69
N ILE A 176 -11.65 -0.80 11.01
CA ILE A 176 -11.69 -2.08 11.74
C ILE A 176 -12.95 -2.88 11.38
N ALA A 177 -14.11 -2.23 11.31
CA ALA A 177 -15.37 -2.86 10.91
C ALA A 177 -15.30 -3.37 9.46
N TRP A 178 -14.72 -2.58 8.55
CA TRP A 178 -14.49 -2.99 7.18
C TRP A 178 -13.57 -4.22 7.11
N TYR A 179 -12.45 -4.20 7.81
CA TYR A 179 -11.54 -5.36 7.87
C TYR A 179 -12.26 -6.61 8.36
N LYS A 180 -13.03 -6.51 9.44
CA LYS A 180 -13.81 -7.64 9.97
C LYS A 180 -14.81 -8.15 8.93
N SER A 181 -15.52 -7.27 8.25
CA SER A 181 -16.49 -7.62 7.21
C SER A 181 -15.81 -8.31 6.02
N ALA A 182 -14.63 -7.83 5.60
CA ALA A 182 -13.84 -8.44 4.53
C ALA A 182 -13.35 -9.84 4.93
N ARG A 183 -12.82 -9.97 6.14
CA ARG A 183 -12.36 -11.24 6.71
C ARG A 183 -13.48 -12.27 6.78
N ASP A 184 -14.64 -11.88 7.32
CA ASP A 184 -15.77 -12.78 7.51
C ASP A 184 -16.41 -13.18 6.16
N TYR A 185 -16.48 -12.25 5.20
CA TYR A 185 -16.89 -12.56 3.83
C TYR A 185 -15.96 -13.59 3.16
N LEU A 186 -14.65 -13.49 3.37
CA LEU A 186 -13.70 -14.47 2.84
C LEU A 186 -13.86 -15.83 3.53
N LYS A 187 -14.05 -15.84 4.85
CA LYS A 187 -14.36 -17.06 5.63
C LYS A 187 -15.59 -17.76 5.09
N ASP A 188 -16.69 -17.03 4.86
CA ASP A 188 -17.94 -17.61 4.34
C ASP A 188 -17.74 -18.22 2.94
N LYS A 189 -16.85 -17.63 2.14
CA LYS A 189 -16.54 -18.14 0.79
C LYS A 189 -15.62 -19.36 0.78
N THR A 190 -14.70 -19.46 1.73
CA THR A 190 -13.66 -20.49 1.75
C THR A 190 -13.93 -21.61 2.73
N GLY A 191 -14.85 -21.40 3.68
CA GLY A 191 -15.19 -22.33 4.75
C GLY A 191 -14.37 -22.16 6.03
N ASP A 192 -13.29 -21.37 6.00
CA ASP A 192 -12.45 -21.06 7.16
C ASP A 192 -11.76 -19.70 7.02
N TYR A 193 -11.13 -19.21 8.09
CA TYR A 193 -10.35 -17.98 8.04
C TYR A 193 -9.15 -18.13 7.10
N VAL A 194 -9.04 -17.18 6.18
CA VAL A 194 -7.92 -17.14 5.22
C VAL A 194 -6.71 -16.53 5.91
N PRO A 195 -5.56 -17.22 5.93
CA PRO A 195 -4.30 -16.63 6.37
C PRO A 195 -4.01 -15.32 5.65
N SER A 196 -3.49 -14.32 6.36
CA SER A 196 -3.34 -12.98 5.77
C SER A 196 -2.19 -12.19 6.37
N LEU A 197 -1.74 -11.19 5.60
CA LEU A 197 -0.92 -10.07 6.07
C LEU A 197 -1.74 -8.79 5.96
N LEU A 198 -1.49 -7.87 6.89
CA LEU A 198 -2.02 -6.52 6.85
C LEU A 198 -0.85 -5.54 6.74
N PHE A 199 -0.92 -4.62 5.78
CA PHE A 199 0.04 -3.54 5.60
C PHE A 199 -0.62 -2.20 5.92
N GLN A 200 0.05 -1.42 6.74
CA GLN A 200 -0.26 -0.04 7.06
C GLN A 200 1.05 0.72 7.26
N HIS A 201 1.01 2.06 7.23
CA HIS A 201 2.22 2.86 7.39
C HIS A 201 2.54 3.11 8.87
N ILE A 202 1.62 3.74 9.61
CA ILE A 202 1.83 4.05 11.03
C ILE A 202 1.65 2.79 11.88
N PRO A 203 2.63 2.40 12.72
CA PRO A 203 2.49 1.28 13.62
C PRO A 203 1.31 1.47 14.60
N VAL A 204 0.67 0.38 14.98
CA VAL A 204 -0.38 0.45 16.02
C VAL A 204 0.22 0.87 17.36
N PRO A 205 -0.53 1.64 18.19
CA PRO A 205 -0.02 2.15 19.46
C PRO A 205 0.49 1.05 20.40
N GLU A 206 -0.06 -0.14 20.33
CA GLU A 206 0.33 -1.29 21.13
C GLU A 206 1.78 -1.73 20.88
N MET A 207 2.34 -1.44 19.71
CA MET A 207 3.75 -1.72 19.40
C MET A 207 4.72 -1.05 20.36
N TRP A 208 4.36 0.12 20.94
CA TRP A 208 5.15 0.80 21.93
C TRP A 208 5.26 0.04 23.26
N ASN A 209 4.32 -0.84 23.55
CA ASN A 209 4.35 -1.65 24.77
C ASN A 209 5.46 -2.71 24.70
N VAL A 210 5.77 -3.22 23.52
CA VAL A 210 6.86 -4.18 23.30
C VAL A 210 8.22 -3.57 23.62
N LEU A 211 8.38 -2.27 23.40
CA LEU A 211 9.63 -1.55 23.65
C LEU A 211 9.85 -1.20 25.14
N LYS A 212 8.81 -1.30 25.97
CA LYS A 212 8.87 -0.94 27.41
C LYS A 212 9.26 -2.09 28.32
N GLU A 213 9.23 -3.31 27.84
CA GLU A 213 9.38 -4.53 28.62
C GLU A 213 10.71 -5.26 28.37
N VAL A 214 11.75 -4.56 27.92
CA VAL A 214 13.10 -5.14 27.90
C VAL A 214 13.76 -4.85 29.24
N PRO A 215 13.96 -5.85 30.11
CA PRO A 215 14.64 -5.67 31.41
C PRO A 215 16.13 -5.32 31.23
#